data_2affa8e12749f791a65561588a755fcd
#
_entry.id   2affa8e12749f791a65561588a755fcd
#
_cell.length_a   1.000
_cell.length_b   1.000
_cell.length_c   1.000
_cell.angle_alpha   90.00
_cell.angle_beta   90.00
_cell.angle_gamma   90.00
#
_symmetry.space_group_name_H-M   'P 1'
#
loop_
_entity.id
_entity.type
_entity.pdbx_description
1 polymer ?
#
loop_
_entity_poly.entity_id
_entity_poly.type
_entity_poly.pdbx_seq_one_letter_code
_entity_poly.pdbx_strand_id
1 'polypeptide(L)'
;SSFYVAFRHDGDSSNMDEQVALDYLKYLMELPNLKVMANANFDLRFVMAEGIIPKAPFFDVLLAERCINEYRSSYSLGALGEIYVGEGKNEDALYEWCHQSFGGRKGRSQAGNIWRAPIKLVEPYARVDAELTLDIYNKQQVLIKQAEVIEIIDLEMRLIEPLLHMTAKGIRMDTDKLKSLGGELVVESRTLTKTLTQIAGRVVNVNAGRDIQRAFDDLGVPYPITDKGNPSFTADFLKSCDAPIAQAISACRKNTKLMSSFIDGAYKKYVVNGRLYAGFNQIGAVTARMSSSKPNLQQTPRDARFRELFIADEGEVLVGADYSQIEPRLALHYCSGEQADELKELFNKTPESDFYAILMTSAPDVERQTMKMVLLAQLYGQGEASLSLKLGDAVTGKRILGSFNSSFPFFRRLSDTVRGVCRTRKYIRTVGKRRCNYQGADSVVIHKAVNRLIQGGAADIMKKAIVDMWNQGVVNNTDFKLLAVIHDEVIITTSLKGDDLKCAMDELERVMVEAYPTTCPMHVDSNKGDNWWDIH
;
A
#
# COMPACT_ATOMS: atom_id res chain seq x y z
N SER A 1 -2.91 32.61 18.15
CA SER A 1 -4.32 32.92 17.88
C SER A 1 -4.75 32.19 16.59
N SER A 2 -5.89 31.57 16.62
CA SER A 2 -6.53 30.93 15.47
C SER A 2 -7.60 31.84 14.88
N PHE A 3 -7.90 31.71 13.60
CA PHE A 3 -9.04 32.36 12.94
C PHE A 3 -9.68 31.41 11.96
N TYR A 4 -10.92 31.67 11.61
CA TYR A 4 -11.70 30.89 10.67
C TYR A 4 -12.19 31.80 9.54
N VAL A 5 -12.00 31.37 8.29
CA VAL A 5 -12.51 32.06 7.10
C VAL A 5 -13.60 31.18 6.51
N ALA A 6 -14.83 31.62 6.60
CA ALA A 6 -15.97 30.93 6.01
C ALA A 6 -16.23 31.44 4.59
N PHE A 7 -16.35 30.54 3.64
CA PHE A 7 -16.85 30.79 2.30
C PHE A 7 -17.59 29.56 1.78
N ARG A 8 -18.55 29.72 0.92
CA ARG A 8 -19.40 28.64 0.37
C ARG A 8 -20.19 27.85 1.45
N HIS A 9 -20.45 28.43 2.61
CA HIS A 9 -21.41 27.84 3.54
C HIS A 9 -22.84 28.07 3.04
N ASP A 10 -23.65 27.00 3.10
CA ASP A 10 -25.03 27.04 2.63
C ASP A 10 -25.91 27.86 3.60
N GLY A 11 -26.63 28.83 3.05
CA GLY A 11 -27.62 29.62 3.80
C GLY A 11 -27.06 30.58 4.85
N ASP A 12 -25.74 30.85 4.89
CA ASP A 12 -25.16 31.81 5.85
C ASP A 12 -24.71 33.10 5.16
N SER A 13 -25.21 34.24 5.64
CA SER A 13 -24.87 35.57 5.10
C SER A 13 -23.48 36.07 5.54
N SER A 14 -22.80 35.37 6.43
CA SER A 14 -21.48 35.73 6.96
C SER A 14 -20.32 35.15 6.13
N ASN A 15 -20.59 34.54 4.97
CA ASN A 15 -19.56 34.10 4.05
C ASN A 15 -18.70 35.30 3.58
N MET A 16 -17.39 35.12 3.59
CA MET A 16 -16.46 35.98 2.89
C MET A 16 -16.69 35.87 1.38
N ASP A 17 -16.36 36.93 0.64
CA ASP A 17 -16.30 36.84 -0.82
C ASP A 17 -15.37 35.70 -1.23
N GLU A 18 -15.85 34.87 -2.13
CA GLU A 18 -15.18 33.64 -2.53
C GLU A 18 -13.79 33.91 -3.15
N GLN A 19 -13.70 34.91 -4.03
CA GLN A 19 -12.42 35.24 -4.68
C GLN A 19 -11.40 35.75 -3.66
N VAL A 20 -11.83 36.59 -2.73
CA VAL A 20 -10.97 37.09 -1.65
C VAL A 20 -10.48 35.93 -0.77
N ALA A 21 -11.35 34.98 -0.43
CA ALA A 21 -10.97 33.81 0.36
C ALA A 21 -9.97 32.91 -0.37
N LEU A 22 -10.18 32.66 -1.66
CA LEU A 22 -9.28 31.84 -2.49
C LEU A 22 -7.94 32.53 -2.74
N ASP A 23 -7.92 33.84 -2.99
CA ASP A 23 -6.69 34.61 -3.15
C ASP A 23 -5.84 34.60 -1.86
N TYR A 24 -6.49 34.70 -0.71
CA TYR A 24 -5.82 34.60 0.58
C TYR A 24 -5.29 33.18 0.83
N LEU A 25 -6.08 32.15 0.52
CA LEU A 25 -5.63 30.74 0.60
C LEU A 25 -4.41 30.51 -0.31
N LYS A 26 -4.47 31.00 -1.54
CA LYS A 26 -3.35 30.92 -2.50
C LYS A 26 -2.10 31.58 -1.94
N TYR A 27 -2.24 32.80 -1.43
CA TYR A 27 -1.12 33.50 -0.77
C TYR A 27 -0.50 32.67 0.33
N LEU A 28 -1.30 32.09 1.24
CA LEU A 28 -0.79 31.25 2.34
C LEU A 28 -0.10 29.98 1.83
N MET A 29 -0.66 29.32 0.80
CA MET A 29 -0.10 28.09 0.27
C MET A 29 1.19 28.31 -0.53
N GLU A 30 1.41 29.49 -1.08
CA GLU A 30 2.63 29.86 -1.82
C GLU A 30 3.78 30.36 -0.91
N LEU A 31 3.50 30.69 0.34
CA LEU A 31 4.54 31.12 1.30
C LEU A 31 5.60 30.01 1.50
N PRO A 32 6.88 30.38 1.70
CA PRO A 32 7.95 29.40 1.97
C PRO A 32 7.91 28.85 3.40
N ASN A 33 6.93 29.27 4.21
CA ASN A 33 6.77 28.83 5.58
C ASN A 33 6.29 27.38 5.69
N LEU A 34 6.69 26.70 6.77
CA LEU A 34 6.19 25.36 7.09
C LEU A 34 4.68 25.38 7.32
N LYS A 35 3.94 24.54 6.60
CA LYS A 35 2.51 24.31 6.77
C LYS A 35 2.32 23.06 7.63
N VAL A 36 1.90 23.24 8.87
CA VAL A 36 1.62 22.16 9.81
C VAL A 36 0.16 21.74 9.65
N MET A 37 -0.08 20.48 9.39
CA MET A 37 -1.38 19.95 9.00
C MET A 37 -1.68 18.62 9.72
N ALA A 38 -2.93 18.24 9.74
CA ALA A 38 -3.40 16.91 10.16
C ALA A 38 -4.09 16.21 8.99
N ASN A 39 -3.44 15.18 8.40
CA ASN A 39 -3.88 14.54 7.17
C ASN A 39 -3.73 15.44 5.92
N ALA A 40 -2.53 15.98 5.74
CA ALA A 40 -2.19 16.97 4.72
C ALA A 40 -2.70 16.63 3.31
N ASN A 41 -2.58 15.36 2.88
CA ASN A 41 -3.07 14.91 1.58
C ASN A 41 -4.57 15.14 1.36
N PHE A 42 -5.37 15.17 2.42
CA PHE A 42 -6.80 15.45 2.30
C PHE A 42 -7.05 16.92 1.96
N ASP A 43 -6.51 17.82 2.76
CA ASP A 43 -6.75 19.27 2.59
C ASP A 43 -6.06 19.82 1.34
N LEU A 44 -4.83 19.40 1.07
CA LEU A 44 -4.06 19.85 -0.11
C LEU A 44 -4.72 19.42 -1.44
N ARG A 45 -5.43 18.31 -1.48
CA ARG A 45 -6.20 17.92 -2.68
C ARG A 45 -7.38 18.86 -2.95
N PHE A 46 -8.05 19.37 -1.92
CA PHE A 46 -9.06 20.41 -2.10
C PHE A 46 -8.44 21.72 -2.58
N VAL A 47 -7.30 22.11 -2.01
CA VAL A 47 -6.53 23.28 -2.48
C VAL A 47 -6.17 23.15 -3.95
N MET A 48 -5.69 21.98 -4.40
CA MET A 48 -5.39 21.73 -5.81
C MET A 48 -6.63 21.73 -6.71
N ALA A 49 -7.77 21.29 -6.21
CA ALA A 49 -9.03 21.30 -6.94
C ALA A 49 -9.52 22.74 -7.24
N GLU A 50 -9.10 23.71 -6.41
CA GLU A 50 -9.33 25.15 -6.66
C GLU A 50 -8.26 25.77 -7.60
N GLY A 51 -7.41 24.97 -8.22
CA GLY A 51 -6.33 25.44 -9.11
C GLY A 51 -5.12 26.05 -8.40
N ILE A 52 -5.04 25.92 -7.06
CA ILE A 52 -3.93 26.41 -6.26
C ILE A 52 -2.89 25.30 -6.11
N ILE A 53 -1.64 25.57 -6.50
CA ILE A 53 -0.53 24.62 -6.32
C ILE A 53 0.18 24.93 -5.00
N PRO A 54 0.00 24.11 -3.96
CA PRO A 54 0.61 24.36 -2.66
C PRO A 54 2.12 24.09 -2.73
N LYS A 55 2.92 24.95 -2.09
CA LYS A 55 4.38 24.82 -2.05
C LYS A 55 4.84 24.26 -0.71
N ALA A 56 5.76 23.29 -0.77
CA ALA A 56 6.45 22.77 0.41
C ALA A 56 7.18 23.94 1.17
N PRO A 57 7.57 23.76 2.44
CA PRO A 57 7.53 22.53 3.20
C PRO A 57 6.20 22.26 3.90
N PHE A 58 5.88 20.97 4.07
CA PHE A 58 4.71 20.48 4.79
C PHE A 58 5.13 19.67 6.00
N PHE A 59 4.28 19.63 7.05
CA PHE A 59 4.43 18.72 8.16
C PHE A 59 3.05 18.16 8.55
N ASP A 60 2.90 16.85 8.49
CA ASP A 60 1.68 16.16 8.87
C ASP A 60 1.87 15.47 10.23
N VAL A 61 1.16 15.96 11.25
CA VAL A 61 1.26 15.42 12.62
C VAL A 61 0.80 13.96 12.73
N LEU A 62 -0.11 13.50 11.85
CA LEU A 62 -0.59 12.12 11.85
C LEU A 62 0.44 11.16 11.24
N LEU A 63 1.15 11.58 10.20
CA LEU A 63 2.28 10.83 9.62
C LEU A 63 3.46 10.79 10.58
N ALA A 64 3.80 11.92 11.20
CA ALA A 64 4.86 12.01 12.20
C ALA A 64 4.60 11.05 13.38
N GLU A 65 3.36 10.97 13.88
CA GLU A 65 3.00 10.05 14.95
C GLU A 65 3.24 8.59 14.59
N ARG A 66 2.95 8.19 13.34
CA ARG A 66 3.22 6.83 12.86
C ARG A 66 4.72 6.48 12.83
N CYS A 67 5.58 7.47 12.69
CA CYS A 67 7.04 7.30 12.77
C CYS A 67 7.54 7.28 14.22
N ILE A 68 6.88 8.01 15.13
CA ILE A 68 7.21 8.05 16.57
C ILE A 68 6.74 6.77 17.27
N ASN A 69 5.49 6.35 17.01
CA ASN A 69 4.87 5.19 17.62
C ASN A 69 3.88 4.51 16.66
N GLU A 70 4.31 3.42 16.07
CA GLU A 70 3.54 2.64 15.08
C GLU A 70 2.47 1.71 15.69
N TYR A 71 2.33 1.69 17.01
CA TYR A 71 1.37 0.83 17.73
C TYR A 71 0.20 1.59 18.37
N ARG A 72 -0.02 2.86 17.99
CA ARG A 72 -1.21 3.57 18.45
C ARG A 72 -2.48 2.86 17.98
N SER A 73 -3.45 2.76 18.86
CA SER A 73 -4.79 2.25 18.52
C SER A 73 -5.54 3.16 17.56
N SER A 74 -5.25 4.48 17.61
CA SER A 74 -5.80 5.49 16.72
C SER A 74 -4.77 6.60 16.45
N TYR A 75 -4.77 7.08 15.20
CA TYR A 75 -3.97 8.21 14.74
C TYR A 75 -4.89 9.39 14.35
N SER A 76 -6.13 9.43 14.81
CA SER A 76 -7.00 10.57 14.56
C SER A 76 -6.53 11.80 15.36
N LEU A 77 -6.78 13.00 14.84
CA LEU A 77 -6.41 14.25 15.51
C LEU A 77 -6.97 14.31 16.94
N GLY A 78 -8.24 13.91 17.14
CA GLY A 78 -8.84 13.88 18.47
C GLY A 78 -8.13 12.91 19.43
N ALA A 79 -7.78 11.70 18.98
CA ALA A 79 -7.05 10.75 19.83
C ALA A 79 -5.64 11.24 20.19
N LEU A 80 -4.96 11.92 19.27
CA LEU A 80 -3.65 12.53 19.55
C LEU A 80 -3.79 13.75 20.45
N GLY A 81 -4.86 14.54 20.31
CA GLY A 81 -5.19 15.62 21.21
C GLY A 81 -5.33 15.15 22.67
N GLU A 82 -6.11 14.09 22.90
CA GLU A 82 -6.24 13.47 24.23
C GLU A 82 -4.89 13.03 24.82
N ILE A 83 -4.01 12.45 23.98
CA ILE A 83 -2.70 11.95 24.42
C ILE A 83 -1.72 13.09 24.75
N TYR A 84 -1.67 14.12 23.94
CA TYR A 84 -0.64 15.17 24.02
C TYR A 84 -1.06 16.43 24.75
N VAL A 85 -2.37 16.76 24.71
CA VAL A 85 -2.92 18.00 25.23
C VAL A 85 -3.89 17.74 26.40
N GLY A 86 -4.43 16.51 26.49
CA GLY A 86 -5.44 16.14 27.49
C GLY A 86 -6.85 16.51 27.06
N GLU A 87 -7.02 17.01 25.85
CA GLU A 87 -8.30 17.41 25.30
C GLU A 87 -8.50 16.78 23.90
N GLY A 88 -9.68 16.20 23.69
CA GLY A 88 -10.09 15.68 22.39
C GLY A 88 -10.93 16.71 21.60
N LYS A 89 -11.37 16.29 20.42
CA LYS A 89 -12.33 17.06 19.63
C LYS A 89 -13.72 17.01 20.26
N ASN A 90 -14.39 18.14 20.28
CA ASN A 90 -15.83 18.20 20.60
C ASN A 90 -16.63 18.47 19.31
N GLU A 91 -17.07 17.39 18.67
CA GLU A 91 -17.84 17.41 17.42
C GLU A 91 -19.33 17.18 17.64
N ASP A 92 -19.77 16.92 18.88
CA ASP A 92 -21.11 16.39 19.16
C ASP A 92 -22.21 17.37 18.78
N ALA A 93 -22.09 18.63 19.14
CA ALA A 93 -23.11 19.65 18.81
C ALA A 93 -23.26 19.86 17.30
N LEU A 94 -22.14 19.86 16.54
CA LEU A 94 -22.12 20.02 15.10
C LEU A 94 -22.77 18.81 14.41
N TYR A 95 -22.36 17.60 14.76
CA TYR A 95 -22.94 16.39 14.17
C TYR A 95 -24.39 16.13 14.60
N GLU A 96 -24.78 16.52 15.81
CA GLU A 96 -26.17 16.46 16.26
C GLU A 96 -27.05 17.38 15.42
N TRP A 97 -26.61 18.63 15.20
CA TRP A 97 -27.32 19.56 14.33
C TRP A 97 -27.45 19.02 12.91
N CYS A 98 -26.38 18.49 12.32
CA CYS A 98 -26.42 17.89 10.99
C CYS A 98 -27.39 16.70 10.94
N HIS A 99 -27.38 15.84 11.98
CA HIS A 99 -28.29 14.71 12.05
C HIS A 99 -29.76 15.14 12.14
N GLN A 100 -30.06 16.14 12.96
CA GLN A 100 -31.44 16.67 13.10
C GLN A 100 -31.90 17.34 11.81
N SER A 101 -31.04 18.03 11.10
CA SER A 101 -31.38 18.78 9.88
C SER A 101 -31.49 17.88 8.63
N PHE A 102 -30.68 16.82 8.50
CA PHE A 102 -30.59 16.02 7.28
C PHE A 102 -30.91 14.53 7.48
N GLY A 103 -31.17 14.11 8.72
CA GLY A 103 -31.44 12.70 9.04
C GLY A 103 -30.20 11.80 8.89
N GLY A 104 -30.43 10.49 8.77
CA GLY A 104 -29.38 9.52 8.61
C GLY A 104 -28.75 9.07 9.93
N ARG A 105 -27.54 8.52 9.89
CA ARG A 105 -26.82 8.03 11.09
C ARG A 105 -26.09 9.18 11.78
N LYS A 106 -26.12 9.21 13.12
CA LYS A 106 -25.40 10.20 13.93
C LYS A 106 -23.87 10.09 13.81
N GLY A 107 -23.17 11.16 14.25
CA GLY A 107 -21.72 11.22 14.37
C GLY A 107 -21.02 11.42 13.04
N ARG A 108 -19.82 10.90 12.88
CA ARG A 108 -18.91 11.15 11.75
C ARG A 108 -19.49 10.86 10.35
N SER A 109 -20.58 10.09 10.26
CA SER A 109 -21.31 9.91 9.01
C SER A 109 -21.91 11.21 8.46
N GLN A 110 -22.03 12.25 9.30
CA GLN A 110 -22.52 13.59 8.97
C GLN A 110 -21.43 14.52 8.40
N ALA A 111 -20.18 14.09 8.31
CA ALA A 111 -19.06 14.93 7.85
C ALA A 111 -19.31 15.59 6.47
N GLY A 112 -20.05 14.92 5.59
CA GLY A 112 -20.46 15.47 4.29
C GLY A 112 -21.47 16.60 4.35
N ASN A 113 -22.06 16.90 5.53
CA ASN A 113 -23.04 17.95 5.74
C ASN A 113 -22.49 19.17 6.50
N ILE A 114 -21.23 19.14 6.93
CA ILE A 114 -20.62 20.24 7.73
C ILE A 114 -20.72 21.59 7.03
N TRP A 115 -20.50 21.64 5.73
CA TRP A 115 -20.57 22.87 4.93
C TRP A 115 -21.97 23.51 4.88
N ARG A 116 -23.00 22.78 5.30
CA ARG A 116 -24.40 23.27 5.43
C ARG A 116 -24.72 23.73 6.83
N ALA A 117 -23.86 23.45 7.80
CA ALA A 117 -24.10 23.86 9.18
C ALA A 117 -23.84 25.36 9.37
N PRO A 118 -24.55 26.02 10.31
CA PRO A 118 -24.29 27.40 10.63
C PRO A 118 -22.82 27.64 11.05
N ILE A 119 -22.21 28.73 10.58
CA ILE A 119 -20.81 29.08 10.86
C ILE A 119 -20.53 29.05 12.37
N LYS A 120 -21.44 29.52 13.19
CA LYS A 120 -21.33 29.50 14.67
C LYS A 120 -21.10 28.09 15.27
N LEU A 121 -21.45 27.02 14.56
CA LEU A 121 -21.18 25.64 14.98
C LEU A 121 -19.90 25.09 14.35
N VAL A 122 -19.55 25.53 13.14
CA VAL A 122 -18.37 25.06 12.41
C VAL A 122 -17.10 25.77 12.86
N GLU A 123 -17.16 27.09 13.11
CA GLU A 123 -15.98 27.89 13.52
C GLU A 123 -15.28 27.34 14.77
N PRO A 124 -15.97 27.09 15.91
CA PRO A 124 -15.31 26.56 17.10
C PRO A 124 -14.64 25.20 16.83
N TYR A 125 -15.29 24.33 16.08
CA TYR A 125 -14.78 23.03 15.67
C TYR A 125 -13.49 23.17 14.84
N ALA A 126 -13.52 24.00 13.79
CA ALA A 126 -12.38 24.17 12.88
C ALA A 126 -11.17 24.86 13.57
N ARG A 127 -11.44 25.81 14.48
CA ARG A 127 -10.37 26.46 15.28
C ARG A 127 -9.69 25.49 16.24
N VAL A 128 -10.47 24.66 16.94
CA VAL A 128 -9.91 23.62 17.82
C VAL A 128 -9.04 22.64 17.02
N ASP A 129 -9.45 22.25 15.80
CA ASP A 129 -8.64 21.38 14.95
C ASP A 129 -7.28 22.02 14.60
N ALA A 130 -7.25 23.31 14.28
CA ALA A 130 -6.01 24.02 13.98
C ALA A 130 -5.11 24.17 15.22
N GLU A 131 -5.69 24.51 16.37
CA GLU A 131 -4.97 24.67 17.64
C GLU A 131 -4.37 23.34 18.11
N LEU A 132 -5.18 22.25 18.13
CA LEU A 132 -4.69 20.91 18.47
C LEU A 132 -3.57 20.45 17.53
N THR A 133 -3.68 20.74 16.23
CA THR A 133 -2.64 20.39 15.26
C THR A 133 -1.31 21.04 15.60
N LEU A 134 -1.32 22.33 15.94
CA LEU A 134 -0.11 23.06 16.33
C LEU A 134 0.46 22.59 17.67
N ASP A 135 -0.39 22.31 18.64
CA ASP A 135 0.04 21.84 19.96
C ASP A 135 0.65 20.44 19.89
N ILE A 136 0.05 19.54 19.12
CA ILE A 136 0.60 18.20 18.84
C ILE A 136 1.95 18.32 18.14
N TYR A 137 2.08 19.19 17.12
CA TYR A 137 3.35 19.46 16.45
C TYR A 137 4.44 19.85 17.45
N ASN A 138 4.16 20.82 18.33
CA ASN A 138 5.13 21.29 19.33
C ASN A 138 5.57 20.16 20.29
N LYS A 139 4.64 19.31 20.72
CA LYS A 139 4.95 18.14 21.56
C LYS A 139 5.77 17.09 20.83
N GLN A 140 5.43 16.83 19.57
CA GLN A 140 6.14 15.85 18.73
C GLN A 140 7.58 16.25 18.45
N GLN A 141 7.94 17.55 18.36
CA GLN A 141 9.32 17.99 18.13
C GLN A 141 10.30 17.47 19.19
N VAL A 142 9.86 17.36 20.45
CA VAL A 142 10.67 16.79 21.53
C VAL A 142 10.83 15.28 21.35
N LEU A 143 9.75 14.57 21.04
CA LEU A 143 9.74 13.11 20.87
C LEU A 143 10.54 12.66 19.64
N ILE A 144 10.45 13.42 18.55
CA ILE A 144 11.21 13.18 17.32
C ILE A 144 12.71 13.16 17.60
N LYS A 145 13.20 14.14 18.37
CA LYS A 145 14.61 14.21 18.77
C LYS A 145 14.98 13.06 19.69
N GLN A 146 14.17 12.76 20.70
CA GLN A 146 14.42 11.66 21.65
C GLN A 146 14.42 10.27 20.98
N ALA A 147 13.53 10.05 20.02
CA ALA A 147 13.46 8.79 19.27
C ALA A 147 14.48 8.72 18.13
N GLU A 148 15.16 9.82 17.79
CA GLU A 148 16.11 9.94 16.66
C GLU A 148 15.46 9.49 15.33
N VAL A 149 14.26 9.99 15.02
CA VAL A 149 13.48 9.64 13.84
C VAL A 149 13.32 10.81 12.85
N ILE A 150 14.13 11.86 13.00
CA ILE A 150 14.00 13.08 12.18
C ILE A 150 14.17 12.81 10.70
N GLU A 151 15.14 11.95 10.30
CA GLU A 151 15.42 11.67 8.89
C GLU A 151 14.24 10.95 8.20
N ILE A 152 13.62 9.99 8.90
CA ILE A 152 12.50 9.27 8.34
C ILE A 152 11.21 10.12 8.31
N ILE A 153 11.06 11.04 9.26
CA ILE A 153 9.96 12.00 9.22
C ILE A 153 10.17 12.99 8.07
N ASP A 154 11.38 13.51 7.86
CA ASP A 154 11.68 14.35 6.71
C ASP A 154 11.34 13.65 5.39
N LEU A 155 11.72 12.38 5.25
CA LEU A 155 11.36 11.57 4.09
C LEU A 155 9.84 11.49 3.88
N GLU A 156 9.07 11.21 4.94
CA GLU A 156 7.60 11.14 4.84
C GLU A 156 6.99 12.51 4.50
N MET A 157 7.53 13.61 5.03
CA MET A 157 7.03 14.96 4.72
C MET A 157 7.32 15.36 3.27
N ARG A 158 8.52 15.07 2.77
CA ARG A 158 8.90 15.34 1.36
C ARG A 158 8.14 14.46 0.36
N LEU A 159 7.66 13.31 0.78
CA LEU A 159 6.84 12.43 -0.04
C LEU A 159 5.41 12.95 -0.27
N ILE A 160 4.92 13.90 0.54
CA ILE A 160 3.57 14.46 0.40
C ILE A 160 3.37 15.07 -1.00
N GLU A 161 4.30 15.88 -1.46
CA GLU A 161 4.18 16.62 -2.71
C GLU A 161 4.11 15.70 -3.95
N PRO A 162 5.04 14.76 -4.19
CA PRO A 162 4.94 13.85 -5.34
C PRO A 162 3.68 12.99 -5.32
N LEU A 163 3.24 12.51 -4.15
CA LEU A 163 2.00 11.75 -4.05
C LEU A 163 0.74 12.61 -4.26
N LEU A 164 0.78 13.87 -3.88
CA LEU A 164 -0.29 14.82 -4.14
C LEU A 164 -0.49 15.02 -5.64
N HIS A 165 0.60 15.27 -6.39
CA HIS A 165 0.55 15.42 -7.84
C HIS A 165 0.14 14.13 -8.54
N MET A 166 0.68 12.99 -8.12
CA MET A 166 0.29 11.66 -8.61
C MET A 166 -1.22 11.42 -8.47
N THR A 167 -1.77 11.69 -7.28
CA THR A 167 -3.20 11.46 -7.01
C THR A 167 -4.10 12.45 -7.72
N ALA A 168 -3.66 13.69 -7.93
CA ALA A 168 -4.39 14.69 -8.69
C ALA A 168 -4.42 14.39 -10.20
N LYS A 169 -3.33 13.83 -10.74
CA LYS A 169 -3.25 13.40 -12.15
C LYS A 169 -4.17 12.19 -12.40
N GLY A 170 -4.17 11.18 -11.54
CA GLY A 170 -4.88 9.92 -11.75
C GLY A 170 -4.38 9.16 -12.98
N ILE A 171 -4.93 7.98 -13.25
CA ILE A 171 -4.56 7.13 -14.39
C ILE A 171 -5.72 7.00 -15.37
N ARG A 172 -5.45 7.11 -16.68
CA ARG A 172 -6.46 6.98 -17.73
C ARG A 172 -6.92 5.52 -17.84
N MET A 173 -8.20 5.33 -18.08
CA MET A 173 -8.80 4.03 -18.28
C MET A 173 -9.55 3.94 -19.61
N ASP A 174 -9.40 2.81 -20.28
CA ASP A 174 -10.22 2.44 -21.43
C ASP A 174 -11.63 2.05 -20.94
N THR A 175 -12.55 3.01 -20.97
CA THR A 175 -13.93 2.83 -20.48
C THR A 175 -14.78 1.93 -21.36
N ASP A 176 -14.45 1.80 -22.63
CA ASP A 176 -15.23 0.93 -23.55
C ASP A 176 -14.77 -0.52 -23.37
N LYS A 177 -13.48 -0.76 -23.24
CA LYS A 177 -12.93 -2.05 -22.84
C LYS A 177 -13.43 -2.48 -21.45
N LEU A 178 -13.54 -1.54 -20.50
CA LEU A 178 -14.13 -1.80 -19.16
C LEU A 178 -15.59 -2.26 -19.25
N LYS A 179 -16.40 -1.64 -20.10
CA LYS A 179 -17.80 -2.06 -20.33
C LYS A 179 -17.88 -3.44 -20.98
N SER A 180 -17.03 -3.69 -22.00
CA SER A 180 -16.94 -5.00 -22.68
C SER A 180 -16.58 -6.09 -21.68
N LEU A 181 -15.51 -5.92 -20.92
CA LEU A 181 -15.07 -6.86 -19.89
C LEU A 181 -16.18 -7.14 -18.86
N GLY A 182 -16.91 -6.10 -18.42
CA GLY A 182 -18.07 -6.28 -17.56
C GLY A 182 -19.14 -7.19 -18.18
N GLY A 183 -19.42 -7.02 -19.48
CA GLY A 183 -20.35 -7.87 -20.23
C GLY A 183 -19.85 -9.32 -20.33
N GLU A 184 -18.58 -9.52 -20.67
CA GLU A 184 -17.94 -10.83 -20.77
C GLU A 184 -18.02 -11.61 -19.44
N LEU A 185 -17.68 -10.95 -18.33
CA LEU A 185 -17.74 -11.57 -17.00
C LEU A 185 -19.17 -11.93 -16.58
N VAL A 186 -20.19 -11.19 -17.02
CA VAL A 186 -21.61 -11.55 -16.81
C VAL A 186 -21.96 -12.83 -17.58
N VAL A 187 -21.53 -12.96 -18.85
CA VAL A 187 -21.75 -14.16 -19.65
C VAL A 187 -21.00 -15.36 -19.04
N GLU A 188 -19.74 -15.16 -18.65
CA GLU A 188 -18.92 -16.17 -17.97
C GLU A 188 -19.61 -16.62 -16.66
N SER A 189 -20.13 -15.69 -15.84
CA SER A 189 -20.87 -16.01 -14.61
C SER A 189 -22.07 -16.91 -14.85
N ARG A 190 -22.86 -16.64 -15.90
CA ARG A 190 -24.01 -17.47 -16.27
C ARG A 190 -23.58 -18.89 -16.66
N THR A 191 -22.52 -19.00 -17.44
CA THR A 191 -21.97 -20.29 -17.87
C THR A 191 -21.46 -21.09 -16.68
N LEU A 192 -20.66 -20.48 -15.81
CA LEU A 192 -20.13 -21.09 -14.59
C LEU A 192 -21.25 -21.55 -13.64
N THR A 193 -22.29 -20.71 -13.46
CA THR A 193 -23.46 -21.06 -12.64
C THR A 193 -24.22 -22.25 -13.23
N LYS A 194 -24.38 -22.32 -14.56
CA LYS A 194 -25.01 -23.45 -15.22
C LYS A 194 -24.22 -24.74 -15.03
N THR A 195 -22.90 -24.68 -15.22
CA THR A 195 -21.99 -25.81 -15.00
C THR A 195 -22.05 -26.30 -13.54
N LEU A 196 -21.99 -25.38 -12.58
CA LEU A 196 -22.11 -25.71 -11.15
C LEU A 196 -23.45 -26.37 -10.85
N THR A 197 -24.55 -25.84 -11.41
CA THR A 197 -25.91 -26.41 -11.22
C THR A 197 -26.01 -27.83 -11.81
N GLN A 198 -25.38 -28.09 -12.95
CA GLN A 198 -25.33 -29.42 -13.56
C GLN A 198 -24.55 -30.43 -12.70
N ILE A 199 -23.40 -30.01 -12.14
CA ILE A 199 -22.57 -30.86 -11.26
C ILE A 199 -23.30 -31.15 -9.94
N ALA A 200 -23.91 -30.14 -9.33
CA ALA A 200 -24.55 -30.25 -8.02
C ALA A 200 -26.00 -30.79 -8.09
N GLY A 201 -26.57 -30.93 -9.29
CA GLY A 201 -27.99 -31.31 -9.49
C GLY A 201 -29.01 -30.24 -9.02
N ARG A 202 -28.55 -29.08 -8.54
CA ARG A 202 -29.36 -27.96 -8.03
C ARG A 202 -28.59 -26.64 -8.07
N VAL A 203 -29.29 -25.53 -7.92
CA VAL A 203 -28.66 -24.22 -7.75
C VAL A 203 -27.91 -24.16 -6.42
N VAL A 204 -26.68 -23.66 -6.43
CA VAL A 204 -25.82 -23.52 -5.26
C VAL A 204 -25.40 -22.06 -5.09
N ASN A 205 -25.65 -21.49 -3.91
CA ASN A 205 -25.10 -20.18 -3.56
C ASN A 205 -23.66 -20.33 -3.05
N VAL A 206 -22.70 -19.95 -3.88
CA VAL A 206 -21.26 -20.08 -3.59
C VAL A 206 -20.75 -19.21 -2.43
N ASN A 207 -21.57 -18.27 -1.95
CA ASN A 207 -21.25 -17.42 -0.79
C ASN A 207 -21.89 -17.92 0.51
N ALA A 208 -22.76 -18.93 0.46
CA ALA A 208 -23.41 -19.51 1.63
C ALA A 208 -22.76 -20.86 1.99
N GLY A 209 -22.02 -20.88 3.12
CA GLY A 209 -21.29 -22.08 3.56
C GLY A 209 -22.18 -23.32 3.71
N ARG A 210 -23.42 -23.16 4.23
CA ARG A 210 -24.39 -24.25 4.36
C ARG A 210 -24.84 -24.82 3.01
N ASP A 211 -24.92 -23.98 1.99
CA ASP A 211 -25.37 -24.38 0.66
C ASP A 211 -24.28 -25.17 -0.08
N ILE A 212 -23.02 -24.73 0.12
CA ILE A 212 -21.85 -25.46 -0.35
C ILE A 212 -21.73 -26.81 0.38
N GLN A 213 -21.89 -26.82 1.70
CA GLN A 213 -21.87 -28.04 2.49
C GLN A 213 -22.83 -29.09 1.94
N ARG A 214 -24.10 -28.72 1.74
CA ARG A 214 -25.10 -29.61 1.16
C ARG A 214 -24.68 -30.16 -0.21
N ALA A 215 -24.08 -29.32 -1.07
CA ALA A 215 -23.64 -29.76 -2.38
C ALA A 215 -22.48 -30.78 -2.30
N PHE A 216 -21.61 -30.64 -1.32
CA PHE A 216 -20.54 -31.61 -1.05
C PHE A 216 -21.08 -32.91 -0.44
N ASP A 217 -22.03 -32.80 0.50
CA ASP A 217 -22.69 -33.95 1.13
C ASP A 217 -23.48 -34.79 0.10
N ASP A 218 -24.27 -34.10 -0.76
CA ASP A 218 -25.06 -34.75 -1.82
C ASP A 218 -24.20 -35.56 -2.81
N LEU A 219 -22.95 -35.12 -3.03
CA LEU A 219 -21.99 -35.77 -3.92
C LEU A 219 -21.00 -36.70 -3.18
N GLY A 220 -21.09 -36.82 -1.88
CA GLY A 220 -20.18 -37.64 -1.05
C GLY A 220 -18.73 -37.16 -1.07
N VAL A 221 -18.47 -35.88 -1.33
CA VAL A 221 -17.13 -35.31 -1.39
C VAL A 221 -16.69 -34.83 0.01
N PRO A 222 -15.58 -35.33 0.55
CA PRO A 222 -15.10 -34.91 1.87
C PRO A 222 -14.59 -33.47 1.88
N TYR A 223 -14.71 -32.79 3.01
CA TYR A 223 -14.24 -31.43 3.23
C TYR A 223 -13.69 -31.26 4.65
N PRO A 224 -12.77 -30.28 4.88
CA PRO A 224 -12.22 -30.00 6.19
C PRO A 224 -13.27 -29.41 7.15
N ILE A 225 -13.08 -29.72 8.43
CA ILE A 225 -13.86 -29.14 9.52
C ILE A 225 -12.90 -28.31 10.39
N THR A 226 -13.33 -27.11 10.79
CA THR A 226 -12.56 -26.24 11.69
C THR A 226 -12.58 -26.82 13.13
N ASP A 227 -11.65 -26.36 13.99
CA ASP A 227 -11.59 -26.73 15.41
C ASP A 227 -12.91 -26.46 16.16
N LYS A 228 -13.76 -25.59 15.63
CA LYS A 228 -15.09 -25.26 16.17
C LYS A 228 -16.22 -26.14 15.59
N GLY A 229 -15.88 -27.18 14.83
CA GLY A 229 -16.85 -28.10 14.23
C GLY A 229 -17.58 -27.56 12.98
N ASN A 230 -17.16 -26.43 12.42
CA ASN A 230 -17.81 -25.88 11.22
C ASN A 230 -17.10 -26.33 9.93
N PRO A 231 -17.86 -26.60 8.82
CA PRO A 231 -17.29 -26.86 7.51
C PRO A 231 -16.41 -25.72 7.02
N SER A 232 -15.28 -26.06 6.38
CA SER A 232 -14.31 -25.08 5.90
C SER A 232 -14.11 -25.17 4.39
N PHE A 233 -14.65 -24.21 3.65
CA PHE A 233 -14.51 -24.11 2.19
C PHE A 233 -13.62 -22.92 1.82
N THR A 234 -12.38 -22.94 2.33
CA THR A 234 -11.37 -21.92 2.02
C THR A 234 -10.94 -22.00 0.56
N ALA A 235 -10.37 -20.91 0.06
CA ALA A 235 -9.85 -20.86 -1.32
C ALA A 235 -8.75 -21.92 -1.54
N ASP A 236 -7.89 -22.15 -0.52
CA ASP A 236 -6.81 -23.13 -0.59
C ASP A 236 -7.36 -24.55 -0.67
N PHE A 237 -8.35 -24.89 0.16
CA PHE A 237 -9.01 -26.19 0.08
C PHE A 237 -9.68 -26.41 -1.29
N LEU A 238 -10.49 -25.44 -1.75
CA LEU A 238 -11.19 -25.57 -3.04
C LEU A 238 -10.23 -25.69 -4.22
N LYS A 239 -9.05 -25.08 -4.12
CA LYS A 239 -8.00 -25.17 -5.14
C LYS A 239 -7.26 -26.52 -5.13
N SER A 240 -7.06 -27.11 -3.95
CA SER A 240 -6.36 -28.39 -3.78
C SER A 240 -7.27 -29.62 -3.92
N CYS A 241 -8.58 -29.42 -3.95
CA CYS A 241 -9.56 -30.49 -4.10
C CYS A 241 -9.83 -30.77 -5.58
N ASP A 242 -9.54 -32.01 -6.04
CA ASP A 242 -9.71 -32.42 -7.43
C ASP A 242 -11.17 -32.66 -7.83
N ALA A 243 -12.10 -32.65 -6.87
CA ALA A 243 -13.51 -32.86 -7.15
C ALA A 243 -14.09 -31.74 -8.06
N PRO A 244 -14.84 -32.09 -9.12
CA PRO A 244 -15.43 -31.12 -10.04
C PRO A 244 -16.26 -30.03 -9.36
N ILE A 245 -16.95 -30.36 -8.27
CA ILE A 245 -17.76 -29.42 -7.48
C ILE A 245 -16.89 -28.33 -6.86
N ALA A 246 -15.70 -28.68 -6.31
CA ALA A 246 -14.78 -27.73 -5.69
C ALA A 246 -14.23 -26.75 -6.73
N GLN A 247 -13.83 -27.26 -7.89
CA GLN A 247 -13.32 -26.45 -9.01
C GLN A 247 -14.40 -25.49 -9.54
N ALA A 248 -15.63 -25.98 -9.72
CA ALA A 248 -16.76 -25.16 -10.19
C ALA A 248 -17.09 -24.03 -9.18
N ILE A 249 -17.13 -24.33 -7.88
CA ILE A 249 -17.35 -23.32 -6.84
C ILE A 249 -16.20 -22.31 -6.82
N SER A 250 -14.94 -22.75 -6.93
CA SER A 250 -13.77 -21.88 -6.99
C SER A 250 -13.84 -20.91 -8.18
N ALA A 251 -14.20 -21.41 -9.36
CA ALA A 251 -14.37 -20.59 -10.57
C ALA A 251 -15.51 -19.57 -10.42
N CYS A 252 -16.67 -19.97 -9.90
CA CYS A 252 -17.78 -19.06 -9.62
C CYS A 252 -17.39 -17.96 -8.63
N ARG A 253 -16.72 -18.31 -7.53
CA ARG A 253 -16.24 -17.32 -6.54
C ARG A 253 -15.23 -16.36 -7.13
N LYS A 254 -14.27 -16.85 -7.95
CA LYS A 254 -13.29 -16.02 -8.65
C LYS A 254 -13.99 -15.00 -9.55
N ASN A 255 -14.90 -15.44 -10.41
CA ASN A 255 -15.67 -14.56 -11.30
C ASN A 255 -16.50 -13.54 -10.52
N THR A 256 -17.24 -13.97 -9.48
CA THR A 256 -18.01 -13.08 -8.61
C THR A 256 -17.13 -12.00 -7.98
N LYS A 257 -15.93 -12.36 -7.51
CA LYS A 257 -14.97 -11.41 -6.94
C LYS A 257 -14.48 -10.41 -8.00
N LEU A 258 -14.18 -10.87 -9.22
CA LEU A 258 -13.76 -10.00 -10.31
C LEU A 258 -14.84 -8.96 -10.64
N MET A 259 -16.10 -9.38 -10.73
CA MET A 259 -17.23 -8.49 -10.96
C MET A 259 -17.45 -7.50 -9.82
N SER A 260 -17.69 -8.02 -8.61
CA SER A 260 -18.15 -7.20 -7.49
C SER A 260 -17.04 -6.31 -6.90
N SER A 261 -15.79 -6.79 -6.86
CA SER A 261 -14.70 -6.04 -6.22
C SER A 261 -14.00 -5.10 -7.20
N PHE A 262 -13.82 -5.51 -8.46
CA PHE A 262 -13.04 -4.72 -9.42
C PHE A 262 -13.91 -3.96 -10.41
N ILE A 263 -14.84 -4.60 -11.10
CA ILE A 263 -15.66 -3.91 -12.10
C ILE A 263 -16.64 -2.94 -11.42
N ASP A 264 -17.56 -3.44 -10.62
CA ASP A 264 -18.64 -2.63 -10.04
C ASP A 264 -18.21 -1.88 -8.77
N GLY A 265 -17.44 -2.54 -7.90
CA GLY A 265 -17.02 -1.98 -6.61
C GLY A 265 -15.87 -0.98 -6.69
N ALA A 266 -15.01 -1.10 -7.71
CA ALA A 266 -13.85 -0.23 -7.88
C ALA A 266 -13.94 0.61 -9.15
N TYR A 267 -13.77 0.03 -10.31
CA TYR A 267 -13.52 0.81 -11.52
C TYR A 267 -14.72 1.66 -11.95
N LYS A 268 -15.90 1.08 -12.10
CA LYS A 268 -17.12 1.87 -12.44
C LYS A 268 -17.46 2.95 -11.42
N LYS A 269 -17.12 2.73 -10.15
CA LYS A 269 -17.45 3.65 -9.06
C LYS A 269 -16.51 4.84 -9.00
N TYR A 270 -15.22 4.66 -9.31
CA TYR A 270 -14.19 5.67 -9.09
C TYR A 270 -13.59 6.25 -10.37
N VAL A 271 -14.05 5.82 -11.55
CA VAL A 271 -13.69 6.45 -12.82
C VAL A 271 -14.52 7.71 -13.01
N VAL A 272 -13.84 8.82 -13.20
CA VAL A 272 -14.44 10.13 -13.49
C VAL A 272 -13.81 10.66 -14.77
N ASN A 273 -14.63 10.98 -15.78
CA ASN A 273 -14.18 11.49 -17.07
C ASN A 273 -13.05 10.63 -17.70
N GLY A 274 -13.20 9.32 -17.67
CA GLY A 274 -12.22 8.39 -18.24
C GLY A 274 -10.92 8.21 -17.42
N ARG A 275 -10.84 8.75 -16.21
CA ARG A 275 -9.68 8.62 -15.32
C ARG A 275 -10.07 8.02 -13.97
N LEU A 276 -9.17 7.24 -13.41
CA LEU A 276 -9.28 6.64 -12.09
C LEU A 276 -8.39 7.41 -11.11
N TYR A 277 -8.98 7.92 -10.04
CA TYR A 277 -8.30 8.66 -8.99
C TYR A 277 -8.26 7.82 -7.71
N ALA A 278 -7.16 7.09 -7.51
CA ALA A 278 -6.96 6.32 -6.30
C ALA A 278 -6.34 7.16 -5.19
N GLY A 279 -6.76 6.91 -3.95
CA GLY A 279 -6.10 7.46 -2.78
C GLY A 279 -4.89 6.61 -2.39
N PHE A 280 -3.81 7.24 -1.93
CA PHE A 280 -2.61 6.57 -1.43
C PHE A 280 -2.32 7.03 0.01
N ASN A 281 -2.17 6.05 0.93
CA ASN A 281 -1.70 6.29 2.28
C ASN A 281 -0.20 5.99 2.33
N GLN A 282 0.59 6.94 2.77
CA GLN A 282 2.04 6.79 2.85
C GLN A 282 2.45 5.67 3.83
N ILE A 283 1.78 5.57 4.98
CA ILE A 283 2.00 4.53 5.98
C ILE A 283 0.69 3.75 6.17
N GLY A 284 0.41 2.84 5.25
CA GLY A 284 -0.80 2.01 5.26
C GLY A 284 -0.69 0.73 6.07
N ALA A 285 0.52 0.32 6.44
CA ALA A 285 0.81 -0.89 7.21
C ALA A 285 1.83 -0.61 8.32
N VAL A 286 1.91 -1.51 9.31
CA VAL A 286 2.92 -1.45 10.39
C VAL A 286 4.35 -1.54 9.84
N THR A 287 4.53 -2.15 8.66
CA THR A 287 5.80 -2.18 7.92
C THR A 287 6.08 -0.89 7.15
N ALA A 288 5.31 0.16 7.36
CA ALA A 288 5.37 1.44 6.65
C ALA A 288 5.21 1.37 5.13
N ARG A 289 4.78 0.22 4.58
CA ARG A 289 4.41 0.14 3.16
C ARG A 289 3.26 1.09 2.85
N MET A 290 3.31 1.72 1.70
CA MET A 290 2.19 2.49 1.16
C MET A 290 1.01 1.56 0.90
N SER A 291 -0.19 2.08 1.02
CA SER A 291 -1.41 1.38 0.62
C SER A 291 -2.27 2.26 -0.29
N SER A 292 -3.01 1.62 -1.19
CA SER A 292 -3.96 2.29 -2.06
C SER A 292 -5.41 2.04 -1.60
N SER A 293 -6.28 3.01 -1.82
CA SER A 293 -7.71 2.93 -1.44
C SER A 293 -8.58 3.76 -2.38
N LYS A 294 -9.83 3.36 -2.53
CA LYS A 294 -10.84 4.06 -3.34
C LYS A 294 -10.42 4.34 -4.79
N PRO A 295 -10.06 3.30 -5.59
CA PRO A 295 -9.95 1.90 -5.24
C PRO A 295 -8.55 1.49 -4.77
N ASN A 296 -8.43 0.23 -4.27
CA ASN A 296 -7.12 -0.34 -3.96
C ASN A 296 -6.47 -0.91 -5.24
N LEU A 297 -5.61 -0.14 -5.88
CA LEU A 297 -4.89 -0.53 -7.10
C LEU A 297 -3.89 -1.66 -6.86
N GLN A 298 -3.36 -1.80 -5.62
CA GLN A 298 -2.42 -2.88 -5.27
C GLN A 298 -3.05 -4.27 -5.28
N GLN A 299 -4.39 -4.35 -5.37
CA GLN A 299 -5.11 -5.62 -5.50
C GLN A 299 -5.58 -5.90 -6.93
N THR A 300 -5.26 -5.04 -7.90
CA THR A 300 -5.59 -5.27 -9.31
C THR A 300 -5.07 -6.65 -9.76
N PRO A 301 -5.92 -7.50 -10.35
CA PRO A 301 -5.51 -8.83 -10.78
C PRO A 301 -4.30 -8.78 -11.73
N ARG A 302 -3.41 -9.77 -11.61
CA ARG A 302 -2.34 -10.03 -12.59
C ARG A 302 -2.91 -10.81 -13.78
N ASP A 303 -3.85 -10.18 -14.48
CA ASP A 303 -4.59 -10.72 -15.62
C ASP A 303 -4.64 -9.61 -16.67
N ALA A 304 -4.25 -9.91 -17.90
CA ALA A 304 -4.19 -8.97 -19.02
C ALA A 304 -5.49 -8.17 -19.17
N ARG A 305 -6.64 -8.84 -19.07
CA ARG A 305 -7.98 -8.23 -19.20
C ARG A 305 -8.20 -7.04 -18.25
N PHE A 306 -7.56 -7.07 -17.07
CA PHE A 306 -7.68 -6.00 -16.06
C PHE A 306 -6.59 -4.95 -16.19
N ARG A 307 -5.34 -5.34 -16.46
CA ARG A 307 -4.22 -4.39 -16.56
C ARG A 307 -4.24 -3.59 -17.85
N GLU A 308 -4.68 -4.18 -18.94
CA GLU A 308 -4.91 -3.49 -20.22
C GLU A 308 -5.99 -2.40 -20.17
N LEU A 309 -6.80 -2.33 -19.10
CA LEU A 309 -7.74 -1.23 -18.88
C LEU A 309 -7.05 0.10 -18.53
N PHE A 310 -5.83 0.03 -17.99
CA PHE A 310 -5.07 1.21 -17.61
C PHE A 310 -4.14 1.59 -18.76
N ILE A 311 -4.40 2.71 -19.38
CA ILE A 311 -3.77 3.13 -20.63
C ILE A 311 -3.02 4.46 -20.46
N ALA A 312 -2.07 4.71 -21.35
CA ALA A 312 -1.39 6.00 -21.42
C ALA A 312 -2.36 7.14 -21.82
N ASP A 313 -1.95 8.38 -21.55
CA ASP A 313 -2.62 9.55 -22.09
C ASP A 313 -2.44 9.59 -23.63
N GLU A 314 -3.28 10.36 -24.32
CA GLU A 314 -3.24 10.45 -25.78
C GLU A 314 -1.89 11.03 -26.26
N GLY A 315 -1.23 10.30 -27.16
CA GLY A 315 0.11 10.66 -27.66
C GLY A 315 1.26 10.31 -26.71
N GLU A 316 0.98 9.74 -25.55
CA GLU A 316 1.95 9.31 -24.54
C GLU A 316 2.09 7.77 -24.52
N VAL A 317 3.10 7.28 -23.80
CA VAL A 317 3.29 5.87 -23.46
C VAL A 317 3.37 5.72 -21.94
N LEU A 318 3.08 4.52 -21.42
CA LEU A 318 3.40 4.17 -20.05
C LEU A 318 4.84 3.68 -19.95
N VAL A 319 5.46 4.00 -18.82
CA VAL A 319 6.73 3.43 -18.36
C VAL A 319 6.49 2.82 -17.00
N GLY A 320 6.83 1.54 -16.84
CA GLY A 320 6.88 0.85 -15.55
C GLY A 320 8.33 0.64 -15.14
N ALA A 321 8.66 0.86 -13.86
CA ALA A 321 9.95 0.51 -13.31
C ALA A 321 9.74 -0.20 -11.98
N ASP A 322 10.25 -1.44 -11.87
CA ASP A 322 10.05 -2.34 -10.72
C ASP A 322 11.38 -2.78 -10.11
N TYR A 323 11.45 -2.80 -8.79
CA TYR A 323 12.61 -3.34 -8.10
C TYR A 323 12.66 -4.87 -8.19
N SER A 324 13.64 -5.38 -8.89
CA SER A 324 13.88 -6.81 -8.97
C SER A 324 14.36 -7.38 -7.64
N GLN A 325 13.48 -8.16 -6.98
CA GLN A 325 13.82 -8.93 -5.78
C GLN A 325 14.37 -8.06 -4.62
N ILE A 326 13.78 -6.91 -4.37
CA ILE A 326 14.23 -5.95 -3.34
C ILE A 326 14.37 -6.58 -1.95
N GLU A 327 13.41 -7.42 -1.52
CA GLU A 327 13.43 -8.04 -0.18
C GLU A 327 14.61 -9.02 0.01
N PRO A 328 14.91 -9.96 -0.91
CA PRO A 328 16.10 -10.80 -0.83
C PRO A 328 17.43 -10.03 -0.84
N ARG A 329 17.55 -9.03 -1.70
CA ARG A 329 18.75 -8.19 -1.80
C ARG A 329 18.98 -7.40 -0.51
N LEU A 330 17.91 -6.83 0.05
CA LEU A 330 17.96 -6.14 1.33
C LEU A 330 18.26 -7.09 2.50
N ALA A 331 17.75 -8.32 2.47
CA ALA A 331 18.10 -9.32 3.46
C ALA A 331 19.60 -9.66 3.40
N LEU A 332 20.16 -9.83 2.20
CA LEU A 332 21.60 -10.08 2.01
C LEU A 332 22.44 -8.87 2.47
N HIS A 333 21.99 -7.64 2.23
CA HIS A 333 22.67 -6.44 2.75
C HIS A 333 22.91 -6.51 4.27
N TYR A 334 21.95 -7.02 5.04
CA TYR A 334 22.08 -7.16 6.50
C TYR A 334 22.84 -8.43 6.94
N CYS A 335 23.09 -9.37 6.04
CA CYS A 335 23.87 -10.56 6.35
C CYS A 335 25.37 -10.24 6.46
N SER A 336 26.11 -11.06 7.22
CA SER A 336 27.56 -10.94 7.41
C SER A 336 28.22 -12.31 7.41
N GLY A 337 29.55 -12.31 7.14
CA GLY A 337 30.41 -13.47 7.06
C GLY A 337 30.77 -13.84 5.62
N GLU A 338 31.87 -14.57 5.46
CA GLU A 338 32.53 -14.86 4.20
C GLU A 338 31.57 -15.25 3.06
N GLN A 339 30.72 -16.26 3.27
CA GLN A 339 29.73 -16.69 2.27
C GLN A 339 28.72 -15.60 1.89
N ALA A 340 28.31 -14.74 2.83
CA ALA A 340 27.43 -13.63 2.53
C ALA A 340 28.14 -12.55 1.73
N ASP A 341 29.42 -12.31 2.02
CA ASP A 341 30.24 -11.30 1.34
C ASP A 341 30.60 -11.76 -0.08
N GLU A 342 30.92 -13.05 -0.29
CA GLU A 342 31.06 -13.65 -1.62
C GLU A 342 29.80 -13.47 -2.48
N LEU A 343 28.61 -13.71 -1.89
CA LEU A 343 27.36 -13.53 -2.60
C LEU A 343 27.07 -12.05 -2.93
N LYS A 344 27.41 -11.11 -2.03
CA LYS A 344 27.35 -9.67 -2.31
C LYS A 344 28.30 -9.27 -3.45
N GLU A 345 29.52 -9.80 -3.46
CA GLU A 345 30.47 -9.55 -4.55
C GLU A 345 29.96 -10.06 -5.89
N LEU A 346 29.29 -11.21 -5.92
CA LEU A 346 28.64 -11.72 -7.12
C LEU A 346 27.61 -10.72 -7.65
N PHE A 347 26.69 -10.22 -6.79
CA PHE A 347 25.70 -9.24 -7.20
C PHE A 347 26.30 -7.87 -7.53
N ASN A 348 27.44 -7.49 -6.94
CA ASN A 348 28.15 -6.27 -7.34
C ASN A 348 28.76 -6.37 -8.74
N LYS A 349 29.14 -7.58 -9.17
CA LYS A 349 29.69 -7.85 -10.52
C LYS A 349 28.59 -8.05 -11.56
N THR A 350 27.46 -8.64 -11.17
CA THR A 350 26.33 -9.00 -12.03
C THR A 350 25.00 -8.63 -11.34
N PRO A 351 24.64 -7.32 -11.28
CA PRO A 351 23.46 -6.86 -10.55
C PRO A 351 22.15 -7.45 -11.06
N GLU A 352 22.08 -7.80 -12.35
CA GLU A 352 20.93 -8.40 -13.03
C GLU A 352 20.67 -9.87 -12.69
N SER A 353 21.59 -10.52 -11.95
CA SER A 353 21.46 -11.95 -11.62
C SER A 353 20.20 -12.26 -10.82
N ASP A 354 19.51 -13.35 -11.18
CA ASP A 354 18.33 -13.83 -10.45
C ASP A 354 18.74 -14.44 -9.11
N PHE A 355 18.35 -13.77 -8.03
CA PHE A 355 18.63 -14.18 -6.66
C PHE A 355 18.11 -15.59 -6.36
N TYR A 356 16.92 -15.92 -6.83
CA TYR A 356 16.33 -17.24 -6.57
C TYR A 356 17.02 -18.34 -7.37
N ALA A 357 17.47 -18.06 -8.58
CA ALA A 357 18.27 -19.01 -9.36
C ALA A 357 19.56 -19.40 -8.65
N ILE A 358 20.24 -18.42 -8.03
CA ILE A 358 21.42 -18.68 -7.22
C ILE A 358 21.06 -19.54 -5.99
N LEU A 359 19.97 -19.24 -5.29
CA LEU A 359 19.56 -20.04 -4.14
C LEU A 359 19.16 -21.48 -4.52
N MET A 360 18.67 -21.69 -5.73
CA MET A 360 18.33 -23.03 -6.23
C MET A 360 19.54 -23.95 -6.36
N THR A 361 20.77 -23.42 -6.37
CA THR A 361 21.99 -24.25 -6.32
C THR A 361 22.06 -25.15 -5.10
N SER A 362 21.39 -24.75 -3.99
CA SER A 362 21.28 -25.58 -2.77
C SER A 362 20.32 -26.76 -2.88
N ALA A 363 19.36 -26.71 -3.82
CA ALA A 363 18.37 -27.74 -4.08
C ALA A 363 17.93 -27.65 -5.55
N PRO A 364 18.72 -28.20 -6.51
CA PRO A 364 18.51 -28.04 -7.95
C PRO A 364 17.20 -28.67 -8.47
N ASP A 365 16.61 -29.59 -7.72
CA ASP A 365 15.34 -30.26 -7.99
C ASP A 365 14.09 -29.43 -7.61
N VAL A 366 14.31 -28.21 -7.06
CA VAL A 366 13.24 -27.36 -6.53
C VAL A 366 12.95 -26.22 -7.51
N GLU A 367 11.68 -25.99 -7.79
CA GLU A 367 11.25 -24.87 -8.64
C GLU A 367 11.53 -23.51 -7.98
N ARG A 368 11.74 -22.48 -8.82
CA ARG A 368 11.98 -21.09 -8.41
C ARG A 368 10.95 -20.57 -7.42
N GLN A 369 9.66 -20.87 -7.64
CA GLN A 369 8.57 -20.44 -6.76
C GLN A 369 8.68 -21.09 -5.36
N THR A 370 9.08 -22.34 -5.32
CA THR A 370 9.32 -23.06 -4.06
C THR A 370 10.52 -22.48 -3.31
N MET A 371 11.62 -22.17 -4.01
CA MET A 371 12.78 -21.53 -3.40
C MET A 371 12.44 -20.14 -2.84
N LYS A 372 11.60 -19.37 -3.53
CA LYS A 372 11.04 -18.11 -3.01
C LYS A 372 10.29 -18.34 -1.69
N MET A 373 9.44 -19.37 -1.62
CA MET A 373 8.71 -19.71 -0.38
C MET A 373 9.68 -20.12 0.75
N VAL A 374 10.74 -20.86 0.45
CA VAL A 374 11.75 -21.30 1.43
C VAL A 374 12.49 -20.09 2.02
N LEU A 375 12.99 -19.18 1.18
CA LEU A 375 13.67 -17.97 1.64
C LEU A 375 12.75 -17.10 2.51
N LEU A 376 11.53 -16.83 2.03
CA LEU A 376 10.57 -16.01 2.77
C LEU A 376 10.16 -16.68 4.10
N ALA A 377 9.99 -18.01 4.12
CA ALA A 377 9.72 -18.75 5.35
C ALA A 377 10.87 -18.60 6.35
N GLN A 378 12.11 -18.71 5.87
CA GLN A 378 13.30 -18.56 6.70
C GLN A 378 13.44 -17.14 7.27
N LEU A 379 13.24 -16.11 6.44
CA LEU A 379 13.34 -14.72 6.85
C LEU A 379 12.20 -14.32 7.80
N TYR A 380 10.99 -14.80 7.54
CA TYR A 380 9.81 -14.37 8.30
C TYR A 380 9.46 -15.28 9.47
N GLY A 381 10.32 -16.27 9.74
CA GLY A 381 10.20 -17.13 10.91
C GLY A 381 9.01 -18.10 10.83
N GLN A 382 8.60 -18.47 9.61
CA GLN A 382 7.67 -19.59 9.47
C GLN A 382 8.39 -20.87 9.88
N GLY A 383 7.81 -21.61 10.81
CA GLY A 383 8.37 -22.89 11.27
C GLY A 383 8.37 -23.95 10.17
N GLU A 384 9.24 -24.95 10.33
CA GLU A 384 9.38 -26.13 9.45
C GLU A 384 8.02 -26.78 9.14
N ALA A 385 7.15 -26.91 10.15
CA ALA A 385 5.80 -27.48 9.99
C ALA A 385 4.92 -26.70 9.03
N SER A 386 4.94 -25.36 9.08
CA SER A 386 4.17 -24.51 8.17
C SER A 386 4.70 -24.56 6.73
N LEU A 387 6.02 -24.65 6.56
CA LEU A 387 6.63 -24.80 5.24
C LEU A 387 6.32 -26.18 4.65
N SER A 388 6.45 -27.24 5.44
CA SER A 388 6.15 -28.61 5.05
C SER A 388 4.71 -28.80 4.58
N LEU A 389 3.75 -28.20 5.29
CA LEU A 389 2.34 -28.17 4.86
C LEU A 389 2.15 -27.52 3.49
N LYS A 390 2.88 -26.43 3.21
CA LYS A 390 2.81 -25.74 1.91
C LYS A 390 3.47 -26.52 0.77
N LEU A 391 4.45 -27.35 1.09
CA LEU A 391 5.17 -28.19 0.13
C LEU A 391 4.52 -29.57 -0.04
N GLY A 392 3.44 -29.86 0.70
CA GLY A 392 2.66 -31.11 0.57
C GLY A 392 3.27 -32.33 1.26
N ASP A 393 4.53 -32.23 1.77
CA ASP A 393 5.23 -33.33 2.43
C ASP A 393 6.26 -32.83 3.46
N ALA A 394 6.21 -33.40 4.66
CA ALA A 394 7.09 -33.03 5.77
C ALA A 394 8.56 -33.43 5.51
N VAL A 395 8.81 -34.55 4.86
CA VAL A 395 10.17 -35.04 4.57
C VAL A 395 10.85 -34.14 3.55
N THR A 396 10.17 -33.81 2.48
CA THR A 396 10.63 -32.89 1.44
C THR A 396 10.88 -31.49 1.99
N GLY A 397 9.96 -30.97 2.80
CA GLY A 397 10.12 -29.66 3.44
C GLY A 397 11.36 -29.60 4.34
N LYS A 398 11.60 -30.62 5.17
CA LYS A 398 12.77 -30.73 6.04
C LYS A 398 14.06 -30.83 5.24
N ARG A 399 14.10 -31.64 4.17
CA ARG A 399 15.25 -31.79 3.28
C ARG A 399 15.63 -30.46 2.64
N ILE A 400 14.67 -29.77 2.02
CA ILE A 400 14.93 -28.50 1.31
C ILE A 400 15.41 -27.43 2.28
N LEU A 401 14.75 -27.29 3.44
CA LEU A 401 15.14 -26.31 4.45
C LEU A 401 16.53 -26.63 5.05
N GLY A 402 16.84 -27.91 5.26
CA GLY A 402 18.17 -28.37 5.72
C GLY A 402 19.27 -28.01 4.73
N SER A 403 19.07 -28.32 3.45
CA SER A 403 20.01 -27.99 2.37
C SER A 403 20.20 -26.48 2.24
N PHE A 404 19.11 -25.72 2.25
CA PHE A 404 19.14 -24.25 2.21
C PHE A 404 19.95 -23.66 3.39
N ASN A 405 19.67 -24.11 4.62
CA ASN A 405 20.38 -23.61 5.81
C ASN A 405 21.86 -24.00 5.84
N SER A 406 22.24 -25.11 5.21
CA SER A 406 23.63 -25.51 5.08
C SER A 406 24.38 -24.66 4.08
N SER A 407 23.74 -24.31 2.95
CA SER A 407 24.33 -23.50 1.88
C SER A 407 24.32 -22.00 2.21
N PHE A 408 23.28 -21.52 2.89
CA PHE A 408 23.05 -20.09 3.18
C PHE A 408 22.79 -19.84 4.67
N PRO A 409 23.70 -20.24 5.58
CA PRO A 409 23.47 -20.16 7.03
C PRO A 409 23.35 -18.73 7.56
N PHE A 410 23.82 -17.75 6.81
CA PHE A 410 23.80 -16.33 7.18
C PHE A 410 22.38 -15.76 7.27
N PHE A 411 21.39 -16.27 6.53
CA PHE A 411 20.01 -15.84 6.69
C PHE A 411 19.40 -16.25 8.04
N ARG A 412 19.74 -17.43 8.52
CA ARG A 412 19.33 -17.85 9.86
C ARG A 412 20.02 -17.01 10.93
N ARG A 413 21.33 -16.79 10.80
CA ARG A 413 22.09 -15.90 11.71
C ARG A 413 21.51 -14.49 11.75
N LEU A 414 21.10 -13.92 10.61
CA LEU A 414 20.41 -12.63 10.56
C LEU A 414 19.15 -12.67 11.42
N SER A 415 18.31 -13.68 11.25
CA SER A 415 17.06 -13.83 12.02
C SER A 415 17.31 -13.90 13.52
N ASP A 416 18.29 -14.67 13.95
CA ASP A 416 18.64 -14.83 15.36
C ASP A 416 19.23 -13.54 15.94
N THR A 417 20.08 -12.85 15.19
CA THR A 417 20.66 -11.55 15.59
C THR A 417 19.59 -10.48 15.75
N VAL A 418 18.69 -10.32 14.78
CA VAL A 418 17.60 -9.33 14.84
C VAL A 418 16.69 -9.59 16.05
N ARG A 419 16.33 -10.85 16.31
CA ARG A 419 15.53 -11.22 17.49
C ARG A 419 16.26 -10.92 18.80
N GLY A 420 17.57 -11.19 18.85
CA GLY A 420 18.42 -10.83 19.98
C GLY A 420 18.43 -9.33 20.25
N VAL A 421 18.62 -8.52 19.22
CA VAL A 421 18.57 -7.05 19.30
C VAL A 421 17.20 -6.56 19.79
N CYS A 422 16.11 -7.13 19.30
CA CYS A 422 14.77 -6.76 19.77
C CYS A 422 14.56 -7.05 21.26
N ARG A 423 15.10 -8.16 21.77
CA ARG A 423 14.99 -8.52 23.20
C ARG A 423 15.79 -7.60 24.11
N THR A 424 16.97 -7.17 23.67
CA THR A 424 17.88 -6.32 24.47
C THR A 424 17.60 -4.84 24.29
N ARG A 425 17.66 -4.36 23.04
CA ARG A 425 17.56 -2.92 22.68
C ARG A 425 16.12 -2.42 22.64
N LYS A 426 15.13 -3.31 22.53
CA LYS A 426 13.69 -3.02 22.42
C LYS A 426 13.28 -2.25 21.15
N TYR A 427 14.15 -2.12 20.19
CA TYR A 427 13.85 -1.62 18.85
C TYR A 427 14.92 -2.07 17.83
N ILE A 428 14.53 -2.02 16.55
CA ILE A 428 15.44 -2.15 15.39
C ILE A 428 15.28 -0.91 14.50
N ARG A 429 16.20 -0.73 13.58
CA ARG A 429 16.13 0.33 12.56
C ARG A 429 16.27 -0.27 11.17
N THR A 430 15.45 0.21 10.24
CA THR A 430 15.57 -0.10 8.81
C THR A 430 16.77 0.61 8.17
N VAL A 431 17.02 0.36 6.90
CA VAL A 431 18.04 1.07 6.11
C VAL A 431 17.77 2.58 6.08
N GLY A 432 16.50 3.00 6.06
CA GLY A 432 16.07 4.39 6.14
C GLY A 432 16.05 4.96 7.58
N LYS A 433 16.63 4.24 8.54
CA LYS A 433 16.66 4.59 9.97
C LYS A 433 15.30 4.65 10.64
N ARG A 434 14.24 4.17 10.00
CA ARG A 434 12.92 4.02 10.62
C ARG A 434 13.02 3.14 11.85
N ARG A 435 12.55 3.64 12.97
CA ARG A 435 12.50 2.90 14.22
C ARG A 435 11.29 1.97 14.24
N CYS A 436 11.53 0.70 14.53
CA CYS A 436 10.49 -0.30 14.78
C CYS A 436 10.56 -0.72 16.25
N ASN A 437 9.55 -0.41 17.05
CA ASN A 437 9.56 -0.59 18.50
C ASN A 437 9.12 -2.01 18.91
N TYR A 438 9.73 -2.52 19.98
CA TYR A 438 9.45 -3.85 20.57
C TYR A 438 9.36 -3.77 22.10
N GLN A 439 9.14 -2.60 22.66
CA GLN A 439 8.96 -2.43 24.10
C GLN A 439 7.67 -3.14 24.54
N GLY A 440 7.78 -4.04 25.52
CA GLY A 440 6.64 -4.85 25.98
C GLY A 440 6.16 -5.92 25.02
N ALA A 441 6.85 -6.14 23.87
CA ALA A 441 6.47 -7.13 22.88
C ALA A 441 6.74 -8.57 23.39
N ASP A 442 5.78 -9.45 23.15
CA ASP A 442 5.92 -10.87 23.38
C ASP A 442 6.79 -11.58 22.31
N SER A 443 7.01 -12.88 22.48
CA SER A 443 7.80 -13.68 21.54
C SER A 443 7.18 -13.72 20.14
N VAL A 444 5.86 -13.68 20.02
CA VAL A 444 5.14 -13.72 18.73
C VAL A 444 5.38 -12.45 17.91
N VAL A 445 5.41 -11.28 18.57
CA VAL A 445 5.72 -10.01 17.90
C VAL A 445 7.20 -9.97 17.50
N ILE A 446 8.12 -10.45 18.36
CA ILE A 446 9.55 -10.52 18.08
C ILE A 446 9.87 -11.44 16.89
N HIS A 447 9.10 -12.50 16.67
CA HIS A 447 9.27 -13.36 15.49
C HIS A 447 9.10 -12.60 14.16
N LYS A 448 8.29 -11.56 14.15
CA LYS A 448 8.05 -10.72 12.96
C LYS A 448 9.10 -9.62 12.74
N ALA A 449 10.14 -9.54 13.58
CA ALA A 449 11.10 -8.44 13.55
C ALA A 449 11.89 -8.39 12.24
N VAL A 450 12.33 -9.55 11.72
CA VAL A 450 13.06 -9.61 10.45
C VAL A 450 12.17 -9.17 9.28
N ASN A 451 10.91 -9.61 9.28
CA ASN A 451 9.94 -9.16 8.29
C ASN A 451 9.80 -7.62 8.32
N ARG A 452 9.71 -7.02 9.52
CA ARG A 452 9.60 -5.56 9.65
C ARG A 452 10.88 -4.84 9.22
N LEU A 453 12.06 -5.42 9.50
CA LEU A 453 13.34 -4.88 9.05
C LEU A 453 13.40 -4.83 7.51
N ILE A 454 13.07 -5.93 6.86
CA ILE A 454 13.20 -6.09 5.41
C ILE A 454 12.07 -5.36 4.67
N GLN A 455 10.81 -5.61 5.01
CA GLN A 455 9.69 -4.95 4.34
C GLN A 455 9.63 -3.45 4.63
N GLY A 456 9.98 -3.05 5.86
CA GLY A 456 10.09 -1.63 6.21
C GLY A 456 11.23 -0.95 5.47
N GLY A 457 12.38 -1.61 5.35
CA GLY A 457 13.51 -1.11 4.57
C GLY A 457 13.19 -1.00 3.07
N ALA A 458 12.51 -1.99 2.50
CA ALA A 458 12.04 -1.92 1.12
C ALA A 458 11.06 -0.75 0.89
N ALA A 459 10.15 -0.51 1.85
CA ALA A 459 9.26 0.65 1.81
C ALA A 459 10.01 1.98 1.89
N ASP A 460 11.05 2.06 2.73
CA ASP A 460 11.88 3.26 2.84
C ASP A 460 12.68 3.52 1.55
N ILE A 461 13.22 2.47 0.91
CA ILE A 461 13.92 2.56 -0.38
C ILE A 461 12.96 3.12 -1.45
N MET A 462 11.77 2.53 -1.60
CA MET A 462 10.77 3.00 -2.59
C MET A 462 10.38 4.46 -2.34
N LYS A 463 10.12 4.85 -1.11
CA LYS A 463 9.76 6.24 -0.77
C LYS A 463 10.89 7.22 -1.05
N LYS A 464 12.12 6.83 -0.71
CA LYS A 464 13.30 7.66 -0.99
C LYS A 464 13.52 7.80 -2.49
N ALA A 465 13.36 6.73 -3.25
CA ALA A 465 13.42 6.76 -4.71
C ALA A 465 12.41 7.78 -5.29
N ILE A 466 11.15 7.74 -4.85
CA ILE A 466 10.11 8.69 -5.32
C ILE A 466 10.50 10.14 -4.97
N VAL A 467 10.96 10.38 -3.74
CA VAL A 467 11.39 11.72 -3.31
C VAL A 467 12.60 12.19 -4.10
N ASP A 468 13.56 11.31 -4.37
CA ASP A 468 14.76 11.66 -5.12
C ASP A 468 14.45 11.92 -6.60
N MET A 469 13.64 11.08 -7.23
CA MET A 469 13.15 11.30 -8.59
C MET A 469 12.44 12.65 -8.73
N TRP A 470 11.61 13.02 -7.75
CA TRP A 470 10.92 14.30 -7.72
C TRP A 470 11.88 15.49 -7.57
N ASN A 471 12.78 15.42 -6.59
CA ASN A 471 13.72 16.50 -6.29
C ASN A 471 14.79 16.71 -7.37
N GLN A 472 15.18 15.64 -8.06
CA GLN A 472 16.13 15.71 -9.19
C GLN A 472 15.44 16.06 -10.51
N GLY A 473 14.10 16.18 -10.53
CA GLY A 473 13.32 16.51 -11.71
C GLY A 473 13.18 15.36 -12.71
N VAL A 474 13.57 14.13 -12.32
CA VAL A 474 13.38 12.92 -13.16
C VAL A 474 11.90 12.69 -13.39
N VAL A 475 11.08 12.65 -12.32
CA VAL A 475 9.63 12.75 -12.45
C VAL A 475 9.19 14.19 -12.19
N ASN A 476 8.30 14.68 -13.02
CA ASN A 476 7.77 16.03 -12.96
C ASN A 476 6.31 16.07 -13.43
N ASN A 477 5.73 17.25 -13.54
CA ASN A 477 4.33 17.40 -13.97
C ASN A 477 4.17 17.68 -15.48
N THR A 478 5.25 17.68 -16.25
CA THR A 478 5.24 18.03 -17.68
C THR A 478 5.50 16.82 -18.56
N ASP A 479 6.70 16.24 -18.49
CA ASP A 479 7.17 15.29 -19.49
C ASP A 479 7.20 13.85 -19.00
N PHE A 480 7.45 13.63 -17.71
CA PHE A 480 7.60 12.31 -17.10
C PHE A 480 6.79 12.26 -15.80
N LYS A 481 5.49 11.92 -15.92
CA LYS A 481 4.47 12.13 -14.88
C LYS A 481 4.18 10.84 -14.12
N LEU A 482 4.36 10.87 -12.79
CA LEU A 482 4.03 9.74 -11.92
C LEU A 482 2.50 9.55 -11.86
N LEU A 483 2.03 8.33 -12.11
CA LEU A 483 0.61 7.94 -12.11
C LEU A 483 0.22 7.06 -10.94
N ALA A 484 1.06 6.10 -10.57
CA ALA A 484 0.78 5.17 -9.49
C ALA A 484 2.07 4.57 -8.91
N VAL A 485 1.97 4.06 -7.69
CA VAL A 485 2.98 3.23 -7.03
C VAL A 485 2.30 1.94 -6.59
N ILE A 486 2.73 0.82 -7.15
CA ILE A 486 2.12 -0.50 -6.94
C ILE A 486 3.17 -1.45 -6.38
N HIS A 487 3.15 -1.66 -5.05
CA HIS A 487 4.18 -2.43 -4.34
C HIS A 487 5.57 -1.82 -4.53
N ASP A 488 6.41 -2.45 -5.32
CA ASP A 488 7.80 -2.09 -5.60
C ASP A 488 7.94 -1.48 -7.02
N GLU A 489 6.82 -1.22 -7.71
CA GLU A 489 6.72 -0.68 -9.07
C GLU A 489 6.23 0.78 -9.06
N VAL A 490 6.84 1.64 -9.88
CA VAL A 490 6.32 2.96 -10.25
C VAL A 490 5.75 2.92 -11.66
N ILE A 491 4.61 3.58 -11.87
CA ILE A 491 3.96 3.72 -13.19
C ILE A 491 3.97 5.20 -13.56
N ILE A 492 4.50 5.50 -14.71
CA ILE A 492 4.72 6.84 -15.24
C ILE A 492 4.06 6.94 -16.61
N THR A 493 3.60 8.12 -17.00
CA THR A 493 3.18 8.44 -18.39
C THR A 493 4.07 9.53 -18.97
N THR A 494 4.39 9.42 -20.26
CA THR A 494 5.32 10.34 -20.91
C THR A 494 5.05 10.49 -22.40
N SER A 495 5.29 11.71 -22.92
CA SER A 495 5.32 12.01 -24.36
C SER A 495 6.72 11.88 -24.98
N LEU A 496 7.75 11.63 -24.17
CA LEU A 496 9.13 11.43 -24.64
C LEU A 496 9.22 10.23 -25.58
N LYS A 497 10.11 10.29 -26.58
CA LYS A 497 10.28 9.23 -27.59
C LYS A 497 11.77 9.04 -27.92
N GLY A 498 12.10 7.92 -28.56
CA GLY A 498 13.45 7.64 -29.05
C GLY A 498 14.49 7.69 -27.94
N ASP A 499 15.58 8.40 -28.20
CA ASP A 499 16.71 8.50 -27.28
C ASP A 499 16.39 9.30 -26.01
N ASP A 500 15.52 10.33 -26.09
CA ASP A 500 15.11 11.10 -24.92
C ASP A 500 14.34 10.22 -23.92
N LEU A 501 13.46 9.36 -24.41
CA LEU A 501 12.76 8.39 -23.56
C LEU A 501 13.74 7.40 -22.93
N LYS A 502 14.70 6.89 -23.71
CA LYS A 502 15.71 5.97 -23.20
C LYS A 502 16.55 6.62 -22.10
N CYS A 503 17.04 7.84 -22.33
CA CYS A 503 17.79 8.59 -21.32
C CYS A 503 16.96 8.82 -20.04
N ALA A 504 15.67 9.13 -20.16
CA ALA A 504 14.80 9.32 -19.02
C ALA A 504 14.55 8.01 -18.24
N MET A 505 14.43 6.87 -18.92
CA MET A 505 14.33 5.55 -18.30
C MET A 505 15.63 5.12 -17.61
N ASP A 506 16.79 5.32 -18.27
CA ASP A 506 18.11 5.03 -17.69
C ASP A 506 18.33 5.86 -16.40
N GLU A 507 17.93 7.13 -16.41
CA GLU A 507 18.02 8.02 -15.25
C GLU A 507 17.05 7.62 -14.14
N LEU A 508 15.82 7.19 -14.48
CA LEU A 508 14.85 6.64 -13.55
C LEU A 508 15.42 5.42 -12.81
N GLU A 509 15.97 4.45 -13.54
CA GLU A 509 16.59 3.26 -12.97
C GLU A 509 17.77 3.64 -12.06
N ARG A 510 18.64 4.54 -12.50
CA ARG A 510 19.78 5.02 -11.72
C ARG A 510 19.33 5.60 -10.37
N VAL A 511 18.37 6.51 -10.36
CA VAL A 511 17.90 7.15 -9.12
C VAL A 511 17.22 6.14 -8.20
N MET A 512 16.48 5.18 -8.75
CA MET A 512 15.87 4.12 -7.95
C MET A 512 16.95 3.22 -7.32
N VAL A 513 17.96 2.79 -8.08
CA VAL A 513 19.05 1.93 -7.57
C VAL A 513 19.86 2.65 -6.49
N GLU A 514 20.11 3.93 -6.65
CA GLU A 514 20.95 4.74 -5.76
C GLU A 514 20.20 5.30 -4.53
N ALA A 515 18.91 5.05 -4.37
CA ALA A 515 18.07 5.62 -3.30
C ALA A 515 18.66 5.45 -1.90
N TYR A 516 19.25 4.29 -1.60
CA TYR A 516 20.02 4.05 -0.39
C TYR A 516 21.29 3.23 -0.69
N PRO A 517 22.42 3.56 -0.06
CA PRO A 517 23.64 2.77 -0.18
C PRO A 517 23.43 1.40 0.49
N THR A 518 23.56 0.34 -0.31
CA THR A 518 23.43 -1.04 0.15
C THR A 518 24.65 -1.86 -0.26
N THR A 519 25.08 -2.82 0.56
CA THR A 519 26.22 -3.71 0.25
C THR A 519 25.87 -4.78 -0.78
N CYS A 520 24.59 -5.03 -1.01
CA CYS A 520 24.08 -5.79 -2.14
C CYS A 520 23.31 -4.80 -3.02
N PRO A 521 23.71 -4.57 -4.27
CA PRO A 521 23.11 -3.54 -5.10
C PRO A 521 21.64 -3.86 -5.38
N MET A 522 20.80 -2.83 -5.37
CA MET A 522 19.45 -2.95 -5.92
C MET A 522 19.52 -3.10 -7.43
N HIS A 523 18.50 -3.67 -8.01
CA HIS A 523 18.34 -3.77 -9.45
C HIS A 523 16.92 -3.37 -9.80
N VAL A 524 16.75 -2.62 -10.88
CA VAL A 524 15.48 -2.12 -11.37
C VAL A 524 15.36 -2.54 -12.83
N ASP A 525 14.20 -3.06 -13.18
CA ASP A 525 13.82 -3.36 -14.56
C ASP A 525 12.78 -2.32 -15.00
N SER A 526 13.01 -1.63 -16.12
CA SER A 526 12.03 -0.73 -16.70
C SER A 526 11.56 -1.18 -18.08
N ASN A 527 10.27 -1.01 -18.33
CA ASN A 527 9.61 -1.34 -19.58
C ASN A 527 8.69 -0.20 -20.01
N LYS A 528 8.40 -0.13 -21.32
CA LYS A 528 7.43 0.81 -21.89
C LYS A 528 6.35 0.10 -22.67
N GLY A 529 5.16 0.68 -22.70
CA GLY A 529 4.02 0.14 -23.45
C GLY A 529 2.84 1.10 -23.50
N ASP A 530 1.77 0.68 -24.15
CA ASP A 530 0.56 1.51 -24.30
C ASP A 530 -0.39 1.36 -23.11
N ASN A 531 -0.24 0.29 -22.32
CA ASN A 531 -1.06 -0.04 -21.18
C ASN A 531 -0.24 -0.71 -20.05
N TRP A 532 -0.84 -0.88 -18.88
CA TRP A 532 -0.15 -1.46 -17.72
C TRP A 532 0.27 -2.92 -17.91
N TRP A 533 -0.40 -3.68 -18.76
CA TRP A 533 0.01 -5.06 -19.04
C TRP A 533 1.35 -5.12 -19.79
N ASP A 534 1.56 -4.21 -20.72
CA ASP A 534 2.74 -4.18 -21.58
C ASP A 534 4.03 -3.79 -20.85
N ILE A 535 3.91 -3.09 -19.71
CA ILE A 535 5.04 -2.60 -18.92
C ILE A 535 5.44 -3.51 -17.75
N HIS A 536 4.80 -4.71 -17.64
CA HIS A 536 4.99 -5.58 -16.46
C HIS A 536 5.64 -6.92 -16.77
#